data_fef84e5d76f4445e32602f0cb88ca2bf
#
_entry.id   fef84e5d76f4445e32602f0cb88ca2bf
#
_cell.length_a   1.000
_cell.length_b   1.000
_cell.length_c   1.000
_cell.angle_alpha   90.00
_cell.angle_beta   90.00
_cell.angle_gamma   90.00
#
_symmetry.space_group_name_H-M   'P 1'
#
loop_
_entity.id
_entity.type
_entity.pdbx_description
1 polymer ?
#
loop_
_entity_poly.entity_id
_entity_poly.type
_entity_poly.pdbx_seq_one_letter_code
_entity_poly.pdbx_strand_id
1 'polypeptide(L)'
;ENNEWFQTEFNGKPHMLLQFYSRVGDRVGITVKSTSGTVNLWQGVVVKTSGYYGTFTKYAYPWATDGDVTSTCGDLVSTKSALAVAAYNSKVSFTNILGSALSYTGYVRGRIAAFSSIGPTADGRVKPNIAGPGMALASSVSSYAHDYMPDSADYSSVVANFVSPRNNRTYAFAMAG
;
A
#
# COMPACT_ATOMS: atom_id res chain seq x y z
N GLU A 1 -29.38 -3.89 0.72
CA GLU A 1 -27.92 -3.99 0.47
C GLU A 1 -27.73 -3.95 -1.02
N ASN A 2 -27.16 -2.84 -1.54
CA ASN A 2 -26.91 -2.70 -2.97
C ASN A 2 -25.55 -3.30 -3.27
N ASN A 3 -25.53 -4.52 -3.78
CA ASN A 3 -24.35 -5.11 -4.38
C ASN A 3 -24.34 -4.69 -5.85
N GLU A 4 -23.26 -4.06 -6.27
CA GLU A 4 -23.11 -3.61 -7.64
C GLU A 4 -22.03 -4.43 -8.33
N TRP A 5 -22.24 -4.75 -9.59
CA TRP A 5 -21.24 -5.39 -10.43
C TRP A 5 -21.17 -4.68 -11.77
N PHE A 6 -19.97 -4.52 -12.27
CA PHE A 6 -19.71 -3.90 -13.56
C PHE A 6 -18.86 -4.86 -14.38
N GLN A 7 -19.25 -5.10 -15.61
CA GLN A 7 -18.44 -5.83 -16.56
C GLN A 7 -17.89 -4.86 -17.58
N THR A 8 -16.57 -4.87 -17.75
CA THR A 8 -15.88 -4.05 -18.73
C THR A 8 -14.80 -4.90 -19.42
N GLU A 9 -14.32 -4.44 -20.56
CA GLU A 9 -13.08 -4.94 -21.15
C GLU A 9 -11.94 -4.00 -20.78
N PHE A 10 -10.90 -4.55 -20.19
CA PHE A 10 -9.71 -3.81 -19.85
C PHE A 10 -8.49 -4.50 -20.47
N ASN A 11 -7.72 -3.78 -21.28
CA ASN A 11 -6.58 -4.34 -22.01
C ASN A 11 -6.94 -5.57 -22.89
N GLY A 12 -8.13 -5.60 -23.48
CA GLY A 12 -8.61 -6.71 -24.30
C GLY A 12 -8.92 -7.98 -23.50
N LYS A 13 -9.08 -7.88 -22.19
CA LYS A 13 -9.47 -8.99 -21.32
C LYS A 13 -10.77 -8.66 -20.59
N PRO A 14 -11.65 -9.64 -20.40
CA PRO A 14 -12.83 -9.45 -19.58
C PRO A 14 -12.42 -9.06 -18.16
N HIS A 15 -13.03 -8.01 -17.65
CA HIS A 15 -12.83 -7.50 -16.30
C HIS A 15 -14.18 -7.34 -15.61
N MET A 16 -14.28 -7.76 -14.37
CA MET A 16 -15.46 -7.60 -13.54
C MET A 16 -15.09 -6.95 -12.23
N LEU A 17 -15.78 -5.88 -11.89
CA LEU A 17 -15.71 -5.26 -10.58
C LEU A 17 -16.93 -5.69 -9.77
N LEU A 18 -16.70 -6.28 -8.60
CA LEU A 18 -17.73 -6.63 -7.63
C LEU A 18 -17.57 -5.73 -6.40
N GLN A 19 -18.63 -5.02 -6.07
CA GLN A 19 -18.67 -4.14 -4.92
C GLN A 19 -19.69 -4.65 -3.90
N PHE A 20 -19.22 -4.86 -2.69
CA PHE A 20 -20.04 -5.33 -1.58
C PHE A 20 -20.06 -4.29 -0.47
N TYR A 21 -21.25 -4.04 0.05
CA TYR A 21 -21.44 -3.28 1.28
C TYR A 21 -21.69 -4.26 2.41
N SER A 22 -20.76 -4.35 3.34
CA SER A 22 -20.85 -5.27 4.47
C SER A 22 -20.53 -4.53 5.78
N ARG A 23 -21.01 -5.11 6.87
CA ARG A 23 -20.62 -4.64 8.21
C ARG A 23 -19.27 -5.23 8.58
N VAL A 24 -18.60 -4.59 9.54
CA VAL A 24 -17.37 -5.14 10.11
C VAL A 24 -17.63 -6.54 10.67
N GLY A 25 -16.86 -7.52 10.23
CA GLY A 25 -17.01 -8.92 10.62
C GLY A 25 -17.90 -9.77 9.73
N ASP A 26 -18.60 -9.17 8.75
CA ASP A 26 -19.37 -9.95 7.78
C ASP A 26 -18.44 -10.77 6.87
N ARG A 27 -18.95 -11.88 6.40
CA ARG A 27 -18.28 -12.76 5.45
C ARG A 27 -19.09 -12.90 4.20
N VAL A 28 -18.46 -12.70 3.07
CA VAL A 28 -19.08 -12.84 1.75
C VAL A 28 -18.41 -14.00 1.04
N GLY A 29 -19.21 -15.01 0.66
CA GLY A 29 -18.73 -16.12 -0.16
C GLY A 29 -18.77 -15.74 -1.64
N ILE A 30 -17.66 -15.87 -2.33
CA ILE A 30 -17.56 -15.63 -3.77
C ILE A 30 -17.26 -16.96 -4.47
N THR A 31 -18.10 -17.34 -5.41
CA THR A 31 -17.85 -18.50 -6.28
C THR A 31 -17.67 -18.00 -7.71
N VAL A 32 -16.54 -18.33 -8.30
CA VAL A 32 -16.23 -18.00 -9.68
C VAL A 32 -16.18 -19.27 -10.50
N LYS A 33 -16.89 -19.30 -11.61
CA LYS A 33 -16.85 -20.39 -12.60
C LYS A 33 -16.34 -19.85 -13.92
N SER A 34 -15.33 -20.49 -14.47
CA SER A 34 -14.83 -20.20 -15.82
C SER A 34 -14.97 -21.42 -16.70
N THR A 35 -15.38 -21.22 -17.94
CA THR A 35 -15.44 -22.30 -18.94
C THR A 35 -14.09 -22.57 -19.59
N SER A 36 -13.19 -21.59 -19.55
CA SER A 36 -11.82 -21.71 -20.04
C SER A 36 -10.94 -20.60 -19.46
N GLY A 37 -9.64 -20.86 -19.41
CA GLY A 37 -8.64 -19.88 -18.96
C GLY A 37 -8.54 -19.77 -17.43
N THR A 38 -7.74 -18.80 -16.99
CA THR A 38 -7.48 -18.52 -15.57
C THR A 38 -8.19 -17.25 -15.16
N VAL A 39 -8.82 -17.28 -14.00
CA VAL A 39 -9.42 -16.11 -13.35
C VAL A 39 -8.54 -15.71 -12.18
N ASN A 40 -8.16 -14.44 -12.13
CA ASN A 40 -7.44 -13.87 -11.01
C ASN A 40 -8.39 -12.91 -10.26
N LEU A 41 -8.38 -12.97 -8.94
CA LEU A 41 -9.16 -12.08 -8.09
C LEU A 41 -8.22 -11.25 -7.25
N TRP A 42 -8.44 -9.95 -7.25
CA TRP A 42 -7.75 -9.03 -6.35
C TRP A 42 -8.76 -8.30 -5.50
N GLN A 43 -8.36 -8.05 -4.29
CA GLN A 43 -9.10 -7.18 -3.43
C GLN A 43 -8.64 -5.75 -3.64
N GLY A 44 -9.59 -4.83 -3.75
CA GLY A 44 -9.34 -3.41 -3.85
C GLY A 44 -10.32 -2.61 -2.99
N VAL A 45 -9.96 -1.39 -2.65
CA VAL A 45 -10.87 -0.41 -2.07
C VAL A 45 -11.29 0.56 -3.14
N VAL A 46 -12.57 0.53 -3.47
CA VAL A 46 -13.14 1.40 -4.50
C VAL A 46 -13.73 2.67 -3.88
N VAL A 47 -14.06 2.65 -2.58
CA VAL A 47 -14.77 3.74 -1.91
C VAL A 47 -13.94 4.34 -0.78
N LYS A 48 -13.95 5.67 -0.69
CA LYS A 48 -13.24 6.51 0.29
C LYS A 48 -13.77 6.40 1.74
N THR A 49 -14.28 5.30 2.17
CA THR A 49 -14.66 5.14 3.56
C THR A 49 -13.54 4.45 4.32
N SER A 50 -13.22 4.98 5.45
CA SER A 50 -12.21 4.54 6.41
C SER A 50 -12.00 3.02 6.41
N GLY A 51 -11.09 2.63 5.76
CA GLY A 51 -10.27 1.62 5.49
C GLY A 51 -10.21 0.29 6.19
N TYR A 52 -11.23 -0.51 6.22
CA TYR A 52 -10.99 -1.92 6.47
C TYR A 52 -10.99 -2.66 5.15
N TYR A 53 -9.88 -3.32 4.88
CA TYR A 53 -9.76 -4.26 3.77
C TYR A 53 -10.21 -5.63 4.28
N GLY A 54 -11.07 -6.33 3.54
CA GLY A 54 -11.29 -7.74 3.77
C GLY A 54 -10.03 -8.55 3.44
N THR A 55 -10.02 -9.81 3.69
CA THR A 55 -8.98 -10.75 3.26
C THR A 55 -9.65 -11.96 2.64
N PHE A 56 -9.05 -12.50 1.59
CA PHE A 56 -9.48 -13.80 1.09
C PHE A 56 -9.07 -14.88 2.09
N THR A 57 -10.05 -15.64 2.56
CA THR A 57 -9.83 -16.72 3.51
C THR A 57 -10.80 -17.87 3.29
N LYS A 58 -10.32 -19.09 3.39
CA LYS A 58 -11.19 -20.27 3.42
C LYS A 58 -11.99 -20.39 4.71
N TYR A 59 -11.51 -19.73 5.79
CA TYR A 59 -12.10 -19.88 7.12
C TYR A 59 -12.38 -21.36 7.45
N ALA A 60 -13.63 -21.70 7.79
CA ALA A 60 -14.05 -23.07 8.09
C ALA A 60 -14.69 -23.81 6.90
N TYR A 61 -14.61 -23.25 5.68
CA TYR A 61 -15.25 -23.81 4.50
C TYR A 61 -14.26 -24.60 3.63
N PRO A 62 -14.40 -25.94 3.54
CA PRO A 62 -13.47 -26.76 2.77
C PRO A 62 -13.47 -26.50 1.25
N TRP A 63 -14.54 -25.88 0.73
CA TRP A 63 -14.66 -25.52 -0.68
C TRP A 63 -13.97 -24.19 -1.04
N ALA A 64 -13.59 -23.40 -0.03
CA ALA A 64 -12.94 -22.11 -0.24
C ALA A 64 -11.42 -22.24 -0.18
N THR A 65 -10.72 -21.28 -0.74
CA THR A 65 -9.26 -21.13 -0.71
C THR A 65 -8.86 -19.86 0.01
N ASP A 66 -7.73 -19.92 0.68
CA ASP A 66 -7.08 -18.72 1.21
C ASP A 66 -6.53 -17.88 0.06
N GLY A 67 -6.48 -16.57 0.27
CA GLY A 67 -5.70 -15.70 -0.60
C GLY A 67 -4.19 -15.88 -0.37
N ASP A 68 -3.43 -15.36 -1.31
CA ASP A 68 -1.97 -15.31 -1.21
C ASP A 68 -1.47 -13.87 -1.39
N VAL A 69 -0.19 -13.66 -1.24
CA VAL A 69 0.46 -12.35 -1.38
C VAL A 69 1.22 -12.20 -2.70
N THR A 70 1.07 -13.14 -3.61
CA THR A 70 1.69 -13.08 -4.95
C THR A 70 0.87 -12.21 -5.89
N SER A 71 1.51 -11.71 -6.96
CA SER A 71 0.83 -10.90 -8.00
C SER A 71 0.07 -9.69 -7.45
N THR A 72 0.64 -9.01 -6.45
CA THR A 72 0.02 -7.84 -5.81
C THR A 72 0.45 -6.51 -6.41
N CYS A 73 1.21 -6.53 -7.51
CA CYS A 73 1.58 -5.32 -8.25
C CYS A 73 0.33 -4.68 -8.87
N GLY A 74 0.06 -3.43 -8.54
CA GLY A 74 -1.07 -2.68 -9.09
C GLY A 74 -0.94 -2.40 -10.61
N ASP A 75 -2.02 -1.97 -11.23
CA ASP A 75 -2.14 -1.79 -12.68
C ASP A 75 -1.08 -0.86 -13.26
N LEU A 76 -0.82 0.27 -12.59
CA LEU A 76 0.14 1.28 -13.07
C LEU A 76 1.55 0.73 -13.21
N VAL A 77 1.99 -0.10 -12.26
CA VAL A 77 3.35 -0.68 -12.27
C VAL A 77 3.43 -1.98 -13.06
N SER A 78 2.29 -2.60 -13.34
CA SER A 78 2.19 -3.81 -14.14
C SER A 78 2.30 -3.56 -15.65
N THR A 79 2.34 -2.32 -16.11
CA THR A 79 2.53 -1.98 -17.52
C THR A 79 3.91 -2.43 -17.99
N LYS A 80 4.05 -2.71 -19.30
CA LYS A 80 5.32 -3.21 -19.88
C LYS A 80 6.44 -2.18 -19.76
N SER A 81 6.14 -0.91 -19.96
CA SER A 81 7.09 0.20 -20.02
C SER A 81 7.40 0.83 -18.64
N ALA A 82 6.61 0.55 -17.61
CA ALA A 82 6.87 1.11 -16.28
C ALA A 82 8.05 0.42 -15.60
N LEU A 83 8.91 1.22 -14.98
CA LEU A 83 9.90 0.74 -14.04
C LEU A 83 9.23 0.62 -12.65
N ALA A 84 8.92 -0.61 -12.26
CA ALA A 84 8.33 -0.91 -10.95
C ALA A 84 9.42 -1.03 -9.90
N VAL A 85 9.27 -0.31 -8.80
CA VAL A 85 10.24 -0.28 -7.70
C VAL A 85 9.61 -0.87 -6.44
N ALA A 86 10.17 -1.97 -5.93
CA ALA A 86 9.83 -2.51 -4.63
C ALA A 86 10.40 -1.64 -3.51
N ALA A 87 9.73 -1.61 -2.38
CA ALA A 87 10.24 -0.95 -1.18
C ALA A 87 11.09 -1.90 -0.34
N TYR A 88 12.28 -1.47 0.09
CA TYR A 88 13.02 -2.19 1.11
C TYR A 88 13.24 -1.32 2.35
N ASN A 89 13.46 -1.98 3.49
CA ASN A 89 13.68 -1.32 4.77
C ASN A 89 15.11 -0.74 4.82
N SER A 90 15.29 0.50 4.43
CA SER A 90 16.60 1.17 4.47
C SER A 90 17.04 1.50 5.89
N LYS A 91 16.06 1.87 6.72
CA LYS A 91 16.21 2.12 8.16
C LYS A 91 15.01 1.53 8.88
N VAL A 92 15.20 1.21 10.15
CA VAL A 92 14.12 0.72 11.04
C VAL A 92 14.06 1.51 12.34
N SER A 93 14.92 2.51 12.48
CA SER A 93 14.93 3.44 13.62
C SER A 93 15.45 4.79 13.20
N PHE A 94 15.08 5.82 13.94
CA PHE A 94 15.55 7.19 13.77
C PHE A 94 15.46 7.96 15.08
N THR A 95 16.17 9.08 15.17
CA THR A 95 16.03 10.03 16.29
C THR A 95 15.27 11.24 15.78
N ASN A 96 14.20 11.62 16.45
CA ASN A 96 13.42 12.79 16.09
C ASN A 96 14.08 14.08 16.56
N ILE A 97 13.48 15.23 16.19
CA ILE A 97 13.99 16.56 16.53
C ILE A 97 13.99 16.83 18.05
N LEU A 98 13.19 16.10 18.81
CA LEU A 98 13.13 16.17 20.28
C LEU A 98 14.21 15.31 20.96
N GLY A 99 15.05 14.61 20.20
CA GLY A 99 16.07 13.71 20.73
C GLY A 99 15.54 12.32 21.11
N SER A 100 14.28 12.03 20.84
CA SER A 100 13.68 10.72 21.15
C SER A 100 14.05 9.70 20.07
N ALA A 101 14.53 8.52 20.49
CA ALA A 101 14.76 7.40 19.60
C ALA A 101 13.44 6.66 19.32
N LEU A 102 13.09 6.52 18.07
CA LEU A 102 11.90 5.85 17.58
C LEU A 102 12.29 4.67 16.70
N SER A 103 11.48 3.61 16.71
CA SER A 103 11.74 2.42 15.89
C SER A 103 10.43 1.84 15.34
N TYR A 104 10.54 1.27 14.15
CA TYR A 104 9.46 0.52 13.51
C TYR A 104 9.57 -0.95 13.91
N THR A 105 8.66 -1.40 14.76
CA THR A 105 8.63 -2.78 15.26
C THR A 105 8.22 -3.76 14.17
N GLY A 106 8.88 -4.91 14.12
CA GLY A 106 8.55 -5.98 13.15
C GLY A 106 9.25 -5.85 11.80
N TYR A 107 10.03 -4.78 11.58
CA TYR A 107 10.77 -4.60 10.34
C TYR A 107 12.26 -4.92 10.52
N VAL A 108 12.86 -5.53 9.50
CA VAL A 108 14.29 -5.88 9.49
C VAL A 108 14.99 -5.08 8.39
N ARG A 109 16.06 -4.37 8.77
CA ARG A 109 16.86 -3.58 7.82
C ARG A 109 17.40 -4.43 6.68
N GLY A 110 17.34 -3.93 5.46
CA GLY A 110 17.82 -4.61 4.24
C GLY A 110 16.85 -5.65 3.68
N ARG A 111 15.73 -5.94 4.35
CA ARG A 111 14.66 -6.80 3.82
C ARG A 111 13.64 -5.99 3.04
N ILE A 112 12.96 -6.65 2.13
CA ILE A 112 11.78 -6.08 1.46
C ILE A 112 10.76 -5.71 2.52
N ALA A 113 10.16 -4.53 2.40
CA ALA A 113 9.14 -4.05 3.31
C ALA A 113 7.86 -4.90 3.17
N ALA A 114 7.22 -5.22 4.29
CA ALA A 114 6.03 -6.07 4.29
C ALA A 114 4.86 -5.49 3.47
N PHE A 115 4.81 -4.17 3.31
CA PHE A 115 3.80 -3.48 2.50
C PHE A 115 4.16 -3.42 1.01
N SER A 116 5.38 -3.81 0.62
CA SER A 116 5.79 -3.79 -0.79
C SER A 116 5.05 -4.85 -1.59
N SER A 117 4.52 -4.45 -2.73
CA SER A 117 3.90 -5.38 -3.67
C SER A 117 4.91 -6.41 -4.19
N ILE A 118 4.43 -7.62 -4.41
CA ILE A 118 5.21 -8.78 -4.84
C ILE A 118 4.66 -9.27 -6.19
N GLY A 119 5.57 -9.61 -7.09
CA GLY A 119 5.26 -10.23 -8.37
C GLY A 119 5.22 -11.77 -8.30
N PRO A 120 5.15 -12.41 -9.46
CA PRO A 120 5.11 -11.84 -10.81
C PRO A 120 3.78 -11.14 -11.11
N THR A 121 3.69 -10.47 -12.27
CA THR A 121 2.38 -10.04 -12.78
C THR A 121 1.54 -11.25 -13.20
N ALA A 122 0.23 -11.08 -13.33
CA ALA A 122 -0.68 -12.17 -13.71
C ALA A 122 -0.35 -12.82 -15.06
N ASP A 123 0.37 -12.13 -15.94
CA ASP A 123 0.88 -12.66 -17.22
C ASP A 123 2.33 -13.19 -17.10
N GLY A 124 2.84 -13.39 -15.90
CA GLY A 124 4.11 -14.06 -15.61
C GLY A 124 5.37 -13.19 -15.73
N ARG A 125 5.25 -11.89 -16.00
CA ARG A 125 6.42 -11.00 -16.08
C ARG A 125 6.99 -10.72 -14.69
N VAL A 126 8.32 -10.64 -14.61
CA VAL A 126 9.01 -10.28 -13.38
C VAL A 126 8.78 -8.79 -13.05
N LYS A 127 8.10 -8.54 -11.97
CA LYS A 127 7.88 -7.23 -11.35
C LYS A 127 7.90 -7.42 -9.82
N PRO A 128 8.32 -6.45 -9.03
CA PRO A 128 9.00 -5.20 -9.42
C PRO A 128 10.34 -5.45 -10.12
N ASN A 129 10.83 -4.44 -10.87
CA ASN A 129 12.09 -4.55 -11.64
C ASN A 129 13.33 -4.32 -10.78
N ILE A 130 13.20 -3.50 -9.74
CA ILE A 130 14.29 -3.08 -8.84
C ILE A 130 13.71 -2.83 -7.45
N ALA A 131 14.55 -2.80 -6.44
CA ALA A 131 14.19 -2.36 -5.10
C ALA A 131 14.87 -1.02 -4.78
N GLY A 132 14.12 -0.13 -4.14
CA GLY A 132 14.59 1.15 -3.63
C GLY A 132 14.28 1.32 -2.14
N PRO A 133 14.93 2.28 -1.44
CA PRO A 133 14.55 2.63 -0.08
C PRO A 133 13.08 3.02 0.01
N GLY A 134 12.31 2.37 0.88
CA GLY A 134 10.87 2.62 1.01
C GLY A 134 10.40 2.77 2.45
N MET A 135 11.26 2.49 3.42
CA MET A 135 10.93 2.57 4.83
C MET A 135 11.83 3.57 5.54
N ALA A 136 11.24 4.36 6.44
CA ALA A 136 11.92 5.37 7.23
C ALA A 136 12.67 6.40 6.37
N LEU A 137 11.97 6.99 5.42
CA LEU A 137 12.49 8.04 4.54
C LEU A 137 12.17 9.41 5.13
N ALA A 138 13.17 10.26 5.28
CA ALA A 138 12.96 11.65 5.60
C ALA A 138 12.62 12.43 4.33
N SER A 139 11.49 13.11 4.33
CA SER A 139 11.04 13.95 3.22
C SER A 139 10.66 15.32 3.71
N SER A 140 10.85 16.35 2.87
CA SER A 140 10.41 17.70 3.17
C SER A 140 8.89 17.79 3.19
N VAL A 141 8.36 18.47 4.18
CA VAL A 141 6.94 18.77 4.29
C VAL A 141 6.69 20.26 4.11
N SER A 142 5.47 20.61 3.69
CA SER A 142 5.09 21.98 3.46
C SER A 142 5.21 22.82 4.74
N SER A 143 5.73 24.03 4.64
CA SER A 143 5.76 24.99 5.74
C SER A 143 4.35 25.45 6.23
N TYR A 144 3.31 25.03 5.55
CA TYR A 144 1.90 25.26 5.91
C TYR A 144 1.22 24.02 6.48
N ALA A 145 1.91 22.89 6.56
CA ALA A 145 1.35 21.67 7.12
C ALA A 145 1.38 21.74 8.65
N HIS A 146 0.25 22.06 9.24
CA HIS A 146 0.10 22.20 10.69
C HIS A 146 0.41 20.92 11.46
N ASP A 147 0.19 19.76 10.84
CA ASP A 147 0.39 18.44 11.45
C ASP A 147 1.84 18.21 11.93
N TYR A 148 2.80 18.91 11.34
CA TYR A 148 4.23 18.79 11.65
C TYR A 148 4.80 19.99 12.43
N MET A 149 3.93 20.84 12.98
CA MET A 149 4.34 21.96 13.83
C MET A 149 4.52 21.52 15.29
N PRO A 150 5.27 22.28 16.11
CA PRO A 150 5.65 21.87 17.47
C PRO A 150 4.50 21.39 18.38
N ASP A 151 3.30 21.93 18.19
CA ASP A 151 2.14 21.62 19.02
C ASP A 151 1.23 20.55 18.42
N SER A 152 1.67 19.90 17.35
CA SER A 152 0.87 18.90 16.65
C SER A 152 1.24 17.46 17.03
N ALA A 153 0.31 16.53 16.79
CA ALA A 153 0.49 15.12 17.10
C ALA A 153 1.64 14.47 16.32
N ASP A 154 1.84 14.90 15.05
CA ASP A 154 2.85 14.29 14.16
C ASP A 154 4.22 14.96 14.28
N TYR A 155 4.40 15.92 15.18
CA TYR A 155 5.71 16.55 15.43
C TYR A 155 6.78 15.55 15.87
N SER A 156 6.38 14.47 16.51
CA SER A 156 7.28 13.37 16.87
C SER A 156 7.90 12.65 15.66
N SER A 157 7.35 12.81 14.46
CA SER A 157 7.93 12.28 13.23
C SER A 157 8.95 13.22 12.58
N VAL A 158 9.04 14.47 13.02
CA VAL A 158 9.99 15.46 12.50
C VAL A 158 11.40 15.09 12.94
N VAL A 159 12.33 15.08 11.99
CA VAL A 159 13.74 14.72 12.22
C VAL A 159 14.69 15.90 12.10
N ALA A 160 14.32 16.92 11.36
CA ALA A 160 15.10 18.13 11.18
C ALA A 160 14.24 19.32 10.75
N ASN A 161 14.68 20.52 11.06
CA ASN A 161 14.14 21.78 10.56
C ASN A 161 15.23 22.60 9.90
N PHE A 162 14.87 23.44 8.94
CA PHE A 162 15.72 24.52 8.48
C PHE A 162 14.88 25.74 8.14
N VAL A 163 15.49 26.93 8.28
CA VAL A 163 14.89 28.20 7.87
C VAL A 163 15.41 28.57 6.51
N SER A 164 14.52 28.74 5.56
CA SER A 164 14.91 29.14 4.21
C SER A 164 15.38 30.60 4.18
N PRO A 165 16.57 30.89 3.65
CA PRO A 165 17.07 32.25 3.52
C PRO A 165 16.29 33.09 2.51
N ARG A 166 15.48 32.45 1.62
CA ARG A 166 14.71 33.15 0.60
C ARG A 166 13.44 33.80 1.13
N ASN A 167 12.78 33.17 2.07
CA ASN A 167 11.44 33.58 2.54
C ASN A 167 11.28 33.56 4.05
N ASN A 168 12.35 33.30 4.79
CA ASN A 168 12.39 33.21 6.26
C ASN A 168 11.35 32.25 6.84
N ARG A 169 11.00 31.19 6.09
CA ARG A 169 10.05 30.16 6.53
C ARG A 169 10.79 28.93 7.02
N THR A 170 10.27 28.34 8.06
CA THR A 170 10.72 27.04 8.56
C THR A 170 10.12 25.92 7.75
N TYR A 171 10.95 24.99 7.31
CA TYR A 171 10.57 23.75 6.67
C TYR A 171 10.98 22.59 7.56
N ALA A 172 10.09 21.63 7.71
CA ALA A 172 10.37 20.41 8.43
C ALA A 172 10.69 19.26 7.48
N PHE A 173 11.50 18.31 7.96
CA PHE A 173 11.69 17.01 7.34
C PHE A 173 11.06 15.99 8.27
N ALA A 174 9.99 15.33 7.82
CA ALA A 174 9.32 14.28 8.56
C ALA A 174 9.69 12.90 8.04
N MET A 175 9.70 11.93 8.95
CA MET A 175 9.94 10.54 8.62
C MET A 175 8.62 9.90 8.19
N ALA A 176 8.63 9.20 7.05
CA ALA A 176 7.53 8.44 6.50
C ALA A 176 7.95 6.98 6.26
N GLY A 177 6.96 6.08 6.29
CA GLY A 177 7.16 4.67 6.00
C GLY A 177 6.03 3.79 6.48
#